data_0b7e0bef9b32c5d06f685c8a371f6465
#
_entry.id   0b7e0bef9b32c5d06f685c8a371f6465
#
_cell.length_a   1.000
_cell.length_b   1.000
_cell.length_c   1.000
_cell.angle_alpha   90.00
_cell.angle_beta   90.00
_cell.angle_gamma   90.00
#
_symmetry.space_group_name_H-M   'P 1'
#
loop_
_entity.id
_entity.type
_entity.pdbx_description
1 polymer ?
#
loop_
_entity_poly.entity_id
_entity_poly.type
_entity_poly.pdbx_seq_one_letter_code
_entity_poly.pdbx_strand_id
1 'polypeptide(L)'
;MTRFGVGGTLLLTVLMLGLTACASTSSSESTPTPSLYRRLGGREGIAVIVDAFVVNAVADPRIGPAFKALPAAKVGPLKSNIADFLCESTGGPCSYLGRPMKEAHKGLGLTKEDFDACNAALAKALDSSNIAAADKEQVMKLAQSLMPEIVGQ
;
A
#
# COMPACT_ATOMS: atom_id res chain seq x y z
N MET A 1 2.50 91.69 -49.12
CA MET A 1 3.91 91.21 -49.35
C MET A 1 4.12 89.96 -48.48
N THR A 2 4.09 88.74 -49.12
CA THR A 2 5.06 87.68 -49.02
C THR A 2 5.45 87.23 -47.59
N ARG A 3 5.34 86.04 -47.15
CA ARG A 3 5.80 84.71 -47.67
C ARG A 3 5.40 83.59 -46.68
N PHE A 4 4.94 82.53 -47.19
CA PHE A 4 5.32 81.13 -47.01
C PHE A 4 6.12 80.67 -45.78
N GLY A 5 5.72 79.54 -45.19
CA GLY A 5 6.52 78.68 -44.33
C GLY A 5 5.69 77.44 -43.82
N VAL A 6 5.52 76.49 -44.67
CA VAL A 6 5.83 75.06 -44.62
C VAL A 6 5.95 74.49 -43.22
N GLY A 7 5.04 73.67 -42.76
CA GLY A 7 5.09 72.18 -42.83
C GLY A 7 5.96 71.54 -41.78
N GLY A 8 5.40 70.85 -40.87
CA GLY A 8 6.08 70.00 -39.89
C GLY A 8 5.12 69.05 -39.22
N THR A 9 4.71 68.03 -39.99
CA THR A 9 3.94 66.92 -39.45
C THR A 9 4.86 66.06 -38.57
N LEU A 10 4.72 66.20 -37.25
CA LEU A 10 5.40 65.36 -36.32
C LEU A 10 4.67 64.05 -36.15
N LEU A 11 5.17 63.01 -36.80
CA LEU A 11 4.69 61.63 -36.70
C LEU A 11 5.08 61.05 -35.36
N LEU A 12 4.14 60.97 -34.42
CA LEU A 12 4.34 60.35 -33.11
C LEU A 12 4.16 58.87 -33.29
N THR A 13 5.24 58.13 -33.51
CA THR A 13 5.27 56.66 -33.48
C THR A 13 5.16 56.20 -32.03
N VAL A 14 3.98 55.77 -31.64
CA VAL A 14 3.75 55.07 -30.35
C VAL A 14 4.28 53.67 -30.50
N LEU A 15 5.45 53.44 -29.86
CA LEU A 15 6.04 52.09 -29.72
C LEU A 15 5.26 51.34 -28.65
N MET A 16 4.32 50.47 -29.09
CA MET A 16 3.64 49.53 -28.20
C MET A 16 4.62 48.44 -27.78
N LEU A 17 5.22 48.52 -26.57
CA LEU A 17 5.89 47.42 -25.92
C LEU A 17 4.82 46.39 -25.50
N GLY A 18 4.68 45.32 -26.27
CA GLY A 18 3.90 44.16 -25.86
C GLY A 18 4.59 43.44 -24.69
N LEU A 19 4.02 43.60 -23.49
CA LEU A 19 4.34 42.68 -22.38
C LEU A 19 3.70 41.32 -22.69
N THR A 20 4.48 40.39 -23.21
CA THR A 20 4.12 38.99 -23.21
C THR A 20 4.23 38.45 -21.79
N ALA A 21 3.13 38.45 -21.06
CA ALA A 21 2.99 37.76 -19.79
C ALA A 21 3.06 36.26 -20.06
N CYS A 22 4.21 35.65 -19.81
CA CYS A 22 4.31 34.19 -19.73
C CYS A 22 3.45 33.73 -18.54
N ALA A 23 2.23 33.30 -18.80
CA ALA A 23 1.43 32.56 -17.82
C ALA A 23 2.13 31.21 -17.58
N SER A 24 2.90 31.14 -16.51
CA SER A 24 3.44 29.87 -15.98
C SER A 24 2.26 29.05 -15.52
N THR A 25 1.79 28.13 -16.36
CA THR A 25 0.83 27.10 -15.99
C THR A 25 1.56 26.16 -15.02
N SER A 26 1.41 26.40 -13.72
CA SER A 26 1.83 25.44 -12.69
C SER A 26 0.94 24.22 -12.83
N SER A 27 1.36 23.25 -13.62
CA SER A 27 0.82 21.90 -13.59
C SER A 27 1.11 21.37 -12.20
N SER A 28 0.10 21.27 -11.34
CA SER A 28 0.17 20.52 -10.09
C SER A 28 0.39 19.06 -10.45
N GLU A 29 1.65 18.67 -10.59
CA GLU A 29 2.07 17.29 -10.74
C GLU A 29 1.74 16.62 -9.40
N SER A 30 0.57 15.97 -9.34
CA SER A 30 0.18 15.16 -8.19
C SER A 30 1.15 13.99 -8.11
N THR A 31 2.11 14.06 -7.18
CA THR A 31 2.99 12.94 -6.89
C THR A 31 2.12 11.71 -6.61
N PRO A 32 2.27 10.62 -7.36
CA PRO A 32 1.44 9.42 -7.15
C PRO A 32 1.56 8.96 -5.70
N THR A 33 0.44 8.76 -5.04
CA THR A 33 0.42 8.22 -3.67
C THR A 33 1.18 6.89 -3.66
N PRO A 34 2.16 6.70 -2.76
CA PRO A 34 2.90 5.44 -2.68
C PRO A 34 1.95 4.25 -2.50
N SER A 35 2.26 3.09 -3.11
CA SER A 35 1.48 1.86 -2.91
C SER A 35 1.42 1.50 -1.42
N LEU A 36 0.40 0.73 -1.01
CA LEU A 36 0.31 0.23 0.37
C LEU A 36 1.57 -0.54 0.77
N TYR A 37 2.12 -1.35 -0.13
CA TYR A 37 3.41 -2.02 0.06
C TYR A 37 4.53 -1.07 0.53
N ARG A 38 4.67 0.09 -0.13
CA ARG A 38 5.71 1.07 0.25
C ARG A 38 5.42 1.70 1.60
N ARG A 39 4.15 1.98 1.90
CA ARG A 39 3.73 2.56 3.19
C ARG A 39 3.86 1.57 4.35
N LEU A 40 3.78 0.26 4.08
CA LEU A 40 4.09 -0.80 5.05
C LEU A 40 5.59 -1.01 5.30
N GLY A 41 6.46 -0.21 4.66
CA GLY A 41 7.91 -0.33 4.80
C GLY A 41 8.58 -1.30 3.81
N GLY A 42 7.88 -1.63 2.72
CA GLY A 42 8.40 -2.55 1.72
C GLY A 42 8.55 -3.99 2.22
N ARG A 43 9.49 -4.73 1.65
CA ARG A 43 9.72 -6.15 2.00
C ARG A 43 10.14 -6.31 3.46
N GLU A 44 11.00 -5.43 3.96
CA GLU A 44 11.51 -5.46 5.34
C GLU A 44 10.38 -5.18 6.34
N GLY A 45 9.56 -4.16 6.10
CA GLY A 45 8.42 -3.85 6.95
C GLY A 45 7.39 -4.99 6.98
N ILE A 46 7.10 -5.60 5.84
CA ILE A 46 6.21 -6.77 5.75
C ILE A 46 6.81 -7.95 6.51
N ALA A 47 8.11 -8.21 6.42
CA ALA A 47 8.76 -9.30 7.16
C ALA A 47 8.61 -9.11 8.68
N VAL A 48 8.79 -7.89 9.18
CA VAL A 48 8.58 -7.56 10.61
C VAL A 48 7.12 -7.81 11.03
N ILE A 49 6.16 -7.38 10.20
CA ILE A 49 4.73 -7.64 10.47
C ILE A 49 4.43 -9.13 10.52
N VAL A 50 4.95 -9.91 9.57
CA VAL A 50 4.75 -11.37 9.51
C VAL A 50 5.40 -12.09 10.68
N ASP A 51 6.59 -11.67 11.09
CA ASP A 51 7.25 -12.23 12.27
C ASP A 51 6.44 -12.00 13.54
N ALA A 52 5.98 -10.76 13.75
CA ALA A 52 5.11 -10.40 14.87
C ALA A 52 3.77 -11.17 14.83
N PHE A 53 3.17 -11.30 13.63
CA PHE A 53 1.95 -12.07 13.43
C PHE A 53 2.13 -13.53 13.88
N VAL A 54 3.18 -14.20 13.43
CA VAL A 54 3.45 -15.61 13.81
C VAL A 54 3.68 -15.74 15.30
N VAL A 55 4.39 -14.81 15.93
CA VAL A 55 4.59 -14.79 17.41
C VAL A 55 3.23 -14.68 18.12
N ASN A 56 2.38 -13.74 17.69
CA ASN A 56 1.04 -13.55 18.27
C ASN A 56 0.15 -14.77 18.04
N ALA A 57 0.19 -15.39 16.86
CA ALA A 57 -0.59 -16.57 16.52
C ALA A 57 -0.17 -17.77 17.39
N VAL A 58 1.13 -17.98 17.58
CA VAL A 58 1.66 -19.03 18.47
C VAL A 58 1.24 -18.84 19.93
N ALA A 59 1.11 -17.58 20.37
CA ALA A 59 0.71 -17.25 21.74
C ALA A 59 -0.82 -17.32 21.96
N ASP A 60 -1.61 -17.31 20.90
CA ASP A 60 -3.06 -17.36 21.01
C ASP A 60 -3.54 -18.74 21.47
N PRO A 61 -4.46 -18.84 22.47
CA PRO A 61 -4.89 -20.11 23.04
C PRO A 61 -5.70 -20.98 22.05
N ARG A 62 -6.36 -20.37 21.06
CA ARG A 62 -7.23 -21.09 20.11
C ARG A 62 -6.42 -21.64 18.93
N ILE A 63 -5.67 -20.77 18.24
CA ILE A 63 -4.94 -21.14 17.03
C ILE A 63 -3.49 -21.56 17.30
N GLY A 64 -2.92 -21.16 18.45
CA GLY A 64 -1.54 -21.45 18.83
C GLY A 64 -1.15 -22.93 18.78
N PRO A 65 -2.01 -23.89 19.22
CA PRO A 65 -1.70 -25.31 19.08
C PRO A 65 -1.41 -25.74 17.64
N ALA A 66 -2.16 -25.25 16.65
CA ALA A 66 -1.93 -25.55 15.23
C ALA A 66 -0.58 -24.98 14.73
N PHE A 67 -0.23 -23.75 15.13
CA PHE A 67 1.04 -23.15 14.77
C PHE A 67 2.23 -23.86 15.45
N LYS A 68 2.09 -24.30 16.70
CA LYS A 68 3.13 -25.06 17.44
C LYS A 68 3.33 -26.47 16.86
N ALA A 69 2.30 -27.06 16.28
CA ALA A 69 2.36 -28.37 15.64
C ALA A 69 3.10 -28.35 14.30
N LEU A 70 3.36 -27.18 13.73
CA LEU A 70 4.12 -27.07 12.49
C LEU A 70 5.56 -27.55 12.68
N PRO A 71 6.08 -28.43 11.79
CA PRO A 71 7.49 -28.79 11.80
C PRO A 71 8.37 -27.53 11.66
N ALA A 72 9.47 -27.45 12.40
CA ALA A 72 10.37 -26.29 12.36
C ALA A 72 10.81 -25.92 10.93
N ALA A 73 11.05 -26.93 10.08
CA ALA A 73 11.40 -26.73 8.67
C ALA A 73 10.28 -26.07 7.82
N LYS A 74 9.04 -26.03 8.31
CA LYS A 74 7.90 -25.41 7.62
C LYS A 74 7.61 -23.98 8.06
N VAL A 75 8.16 -23.53 9.19
CA VAL A 75 7.91 -22.18 9.72
C VAL A 75 8.49 -21.10 8.80
N GLY A 76 9.71 -21.26 8.32
CA GLY A 76 10.32 -20.34 7.37
C GLY A 76 9.52 -20.20 6.07
N PRO A 77 9.23 -21.30 5.37
CA PRO A 77 8.36 -21.30 4.18
C PRO A 77 6.97 -20.67 4.42
N LEU A 78 6.33 -20.91 5.57
CA LEU A 78 5.07 -20.26 5.92
C LEU A 78 5.22 -18.74 5.98
N LYS A 79 6.22 -18.24 6.70
CA LYS A 79 6.49 -16.80 6.80
C LYS A 79 6.77 -16.18 5.43
N SER A 80 7.59 -16.82 4.60
CA SER A 80 7.86 -16.36 3.23
C SER A 80 6.59 -16.27 2.39
N ASN A 81 5.76 -17.30 2.41
CA ASN A 81 4.50 -17.31 1.66
C ASN A 81 3.56 -16.18 2.10
N ILE A 82 3.42 -15.95 3.41
CA ILE A 82 2.59 -14.85 3.92
C ILE A 82 3.17 -13.50 3.50
N ALA A 83 4.49 -13.34 3.58
CA ALA A 83 5.16 -12.09 3.19
C ALA A 83 5.02 -11.81 1.68
N ASP A 84 5.19 -12.83 0.83
CA ASP A 84 5.03 -12.68 -0.62
C ASP A 84 3.58 -12.40 -1.00
N PHE A 85 2.61 -13.05 -0.34
CA PHE A 85 1.19 -12.78 -0.51
C PHE A 85 0.84 -11.32 -0.15
N LEU A 86 1.28 -10.84 1.02
CA LEU A 86 1.07 -9.46 1.44
C LEU A 86 1.76 -8.48 0.50
N CYS A 87 3.00 -8.77 0.09
CA CYS A 87 3.74 -7.93 -0.85
C CYS A 87 2.99 -7.75 -2.16
N GLU A 88 2.57 -8.84 -2.81
CA GLU A 88 1.82 -8.81 -4.07
C GLU A 88 0.47 -8.09 -3.90
N SER A 89 -0.30 -8.48 -2.88
CA SER A 89 -1.64 -7.95 -2.63
C SER A 89 -1.66 -6.46 -2.24
N THR A 90 -0.53 -5.90 -1.82
CA THR A 90 -0.40 -4.49 -1.45
C THR A 90 0.31 -3.64 -2.51
N GLY A 91 0.54 -4.20 -3.69
CA GLY A 91 1.15 -3.51 -4.84
C GLY A 91 2.67 -3.44 -4.77
N GLY A 92 3.30 -4.45 -4.19
CA GLY A 92 4.74 -4.68 -4.21
C GLY A 92 5.21 -5.44 -5.45
N PRO A 93 6.53 -5.53 -5.66
CA PRO A 93 7.13 -6.18 -6.83
C PRO A 93 7.33 -7.71 -6.65
N CYS A 94 6.60 -8.32 -5.72
CA CYS A 94 6.68 -9.75 -5.44
C CYS A 94 5.66 -10.53 -6.28
N SER A 95 5.88 -11.83 -6.41
CA SER A 95 4.90 -12.77 -6.93
C SER A 95 4.64 -13.84 -5.88
N TYR A 96 3.39 -14.02 -5.51
CA TYR A 96 2.98 -15.09 -4.62
C TYR A 96 2.92 -16.42 -5.41
N LEU A 97 3.86 -17.30 -5.14
CA LEU A 97 3.96 -18.60 -5.77
C LEU A 97 3.44 -19.76 -4.85
N GLY A 98 2.80 -19.38 -3.76
CA GLY A 98 2.16 -20.34 -2.86
C GLY A 98 0.88 -20.93 -3.45
N ARG A 99 0.28 -21.84 -2.71
CA ARG A 99 -1.04 -22.42 -3.09
C ARG A 99 -2.13 -21.35 -2.98
N PRO A 100 -3.16 -21.35 -3.84
CA PRO A 100 -4.37 -20.55 -3.63
C PRO A 100 -4.91 -20.72 -2.21
N MET A 101 -5.53 -19.68 -1.63
CA MET A 101 -5.96 -19.70 -0.21
C MET A 101 -6.86 -20.89 0.09
N LYS A 102 -7.81 -21.20 -0.76
CA LYS A 102 -8.69 -22.37 -0.64
C LYS A 102 -7.91 -23.68 -0.54
N GLU A 103 -6.94 -23.88 -1.43
CA GLU A 103 -6.11 -25.09 -1.48
C GLU A 103 -5.13 -25.17 -0.30
N ALA A 104 -4.65 -24.01 0.17
CA ALA A 104 -3.72 -23.93 1.30
C ALA A 104 -4.41 -24.32 2.62
N HIS A 105 -5.71 -24.05 2.75
CA HIS A 105 -6.49 -24.27 3.97
C HIS A 105 -7.40 -25.49 3.91
N LYS A 106 -7.46 -26.16 2.76
CA LYS A 106 -8.29 -27.36 2.56
C LYS A 106 -7.95 -28.46 3.56
N GLY A 107 -8.99 -28.99 4.20
CA GLY A 107 -8.87 -30.08 5.18
C GLY A 107 -8.42 -29.63 6.56
N LEU A 108 -8.20 -28.34 6.79
CA LEU A 108 -7.87 -27.81 8.13
C LEU A 108 -9.10 -27.63 9.02
N GLY A 109 -10.30 -27.64 8.44
CA GLY A 109 -11.57 -27.51 9.18
C GLY A 109 -11.67 -26.21 9.98
N LEU A 110 -11.06 -25.13 9.50
CA LEU A 110 -11.03 -23.84 10.20
C LEU A 110 -12.43 -23.25 10.33
N THR A 111 -12.78 -22.87 11.55
CA THR A 111 -14.02 -22.18 11.85
C THR A 111 -13.89 -20.68 11.68
N LYS A 112 -15.03 -19.97 11.73
CA LYS A 112 -15.02 -18.51 11.75
C LYS A 112 -14.26 -17.95 12.97
N GLU A 113 -14.38 -18.59 14.11
CA GLU A 113 -13.70 -18.18 15.34
C GLU A 113 -12.18 -18.37 15.25
N ASP A 114 -11.70 -19.39 14.52
CA ASP A 114 -10.27 -19.58 14.26
C ASP A 114 -9.75 -18.49 13.31
N PHE A 115 -10.53 -18.14 12.30
CA PHE A 115 -10.24 -17.04 11.40
C PHE A 115 -10.22 -15.69 12.13
N ASP A 116 -11.18 -15.44 13.02
CA ASP A 116 -11.22 -14.20 13.82
C ASP A 116 -10.01 -14.11 14.77
N ALA A 117 -9.60 -15.21 15.39
CA ALA A 117 -8.39 -15.28 16.23
C ALA A 117 -7.13 -14.98 15.41
N CYS A 118 -7.05 -15.52 14.19
CA CYS A 118 -5.96 -15.24 13.26
C CYS A 118 -5.89 -13.75 12.89
N ASN A 119 -7.04 -13.14 12.56
CA ASN A 119 -7.13 -11.71 12.29
C ASN A 119 -6.77 -10.85 13.52
N ALA A 120 -7.14 -11.28 14.73
CA ALA A 120 -6.75 -10.60 15.96
C ALA A 120 -5.22 -10.65 16.17
N ALA A 121 -4.56 -11.76 15.87
CA ALA A 121 -3.11 -11.88 15.91
C ALA A 121 -2.43 -10.95 14.88
N LEU A 122 -3.00 -10.85 13.66
CA LEU A 122 -2.52 -9.92 12.64
C LEU A 122 -2.72 -8.46 13.06
N ALA A 123 -3.88 -8.12 13.62
CA ALA A 123 -4.15 -6.76 14.11
C ALA A 123 -3.12 -6.32 15.16
N LYS A 124 -2.78 -7.20 16.12
CA LYS A 124 -1.73 -6.95 17.12
C LYS A 124 -0.35 -6.74 16.48
N ALA A 125 -0.02 -7.51 15.44
CA ALA A 125 1.24 -7.33 14.72
C ALA A 125 1.31 -5.98 14.02
N LEU A 126 0.22 -5.55 13.39
CA LEU A 126 0.10 -4.25 12.76
C LEU A 126 0.13 -3.10 13.79
N ASP A 127 -0.44 -3.30 14.99
CA ASP A 127 -0.39 -2.32 16.08
C ASP A 127 1.03 -2.12 16.63
N SER A 128 1.82 -3.19 16.66
CA SER A 128 3.22 -3.13 17.10
C SER A 128 4.17 -2.57 16.02
N SER A 129 3.70 -2.49 14.79
CA SER A 129 4.43 -1.90 13.66
C SER A 129 4.06 -0.43 13.52
N ASN A 130 5.04 0.44 13.33
CA ASN A 130 4.79 1.89 13.25
C ASN A 130 4.19 2.29 11.90
N ILE A 131 2.97 1.80 11.60
CA ILE A 131 2.22 2.07 10.38
C ILE A 131 0.98 2.93 10.68
N ALA A 132 0.53 3.69 9.69
CA ALA A 132 -0.65 4.54 9.82
C ALA A 132 -1.93 3.70 10.00
N ALA A 133 -2.87 4.20 10.81
CA ALA A 133 -4.15 3.51 11.08
C ALA A 133 -4.93 3.18 9.78
N ALA A 134 -4.92 4.07 8.81
CA ALA A 134 -5.56 3.84 7.51
C ALA A 134 -4.91 2.70 6.70
N ASP A 135 -3.59 2.48 6.85
CA ASP A 135 -2.89 1.39 6.19
C ASP A 135 -3.15 0.06 6.89
N LYS A 136 -3.20 0.07 8.22
CA LYS A 136 -3.68 -1.07 9.01
C LYS A 136 -5.08 -1.50 8.58
N GLU A 137 -6.02 -0.56 8.46
CA GLU A 137 -7.38 -0.85 8.01
C GLU A 137 -7.41 -1.53 6.63
N GLN A 138 -6.58 -1.06 5.68
CA GLN A 138 -6.48 -1.66 4.36
C GLN A 138 -5.98 -3.10 4.42
N VAL A 139 -4.95 -3.40 5.23
CA VAL A 139 -4.45 -4.76 5.42
C VAL A 139 -5.51 -5.65 6.08
N MET A 140 -6.20 -5.16 7.10
CA MET A 140 -7.27 -5.92 7.76
C MET A 140 -8.46 -6.19 6.83
N LYS A 141 -8.82 -5.24 5.97
CA LYS A 141 -9.84 -5.43 4.95
C LYS A 141 -9.45 -6.51 3.93
N LEU A 142 -8.18 -6.51 3.49
CA LEU A 142 -7.63 -7.55 2.64
C LEU A 142 -7.72 -8.92 3.33
N ALA A 143 -7.24 -9.04 4.57
CA ALA A 143 -7.30 -10.29 5.32
C ALA A 143 -8.74 -10.78 5.49
N GLN A 144 -9.68 -9.88 5.81
CA GLN A 144 -11.09 -10.22 5.98
C GLN A 144 -11.74 -10.72 4.69
N SER A 145 -11.32 -10.21 3.53
CA SER A 145 -11.84 -10.66 2.22
C SER A 145 -11.51 -12.12 1.89
N LEU A 146 -10.53 -12.72 2.58
CA LEU A 146 -10.11 -14.10 2.38
C LEU A 146 -10.99 -15.11 3.12
N MET A 147 -11.90 -14.66 4.00
CA MET A 147 -12.75 -15.56 4.81
C MET A 147 -13.43 -16.66 3.99
N PRO A 148 -14.06 -16.40 2.82
CA PRO A 148 -14.75 -17.45 2.05
C PRO A 148 -13.81 -18.52 1.50
N GLU A 149 -12.52 -18.19 1.35
CA GLU A 149 -11.52 -19.14 0.85
C GLU A 149 -10.80 -19.92 1.97
N ILE A 150 -11.04 -19.55 3.24
CA ILE A 150 -10.34 -20.11 4.39
C ILE A 150 -11.28 -20.91 5.30
N VAL A 151 -12.42 -20.32 5.63
CA VAL A 151 -13.37 -20.93 6.57
C VAL A 151 -14.13 -22.06 5.90
N GLY A 152 -14.18 -23.22 6.57
CA GLY A 152 -14.93 -24.40 6.12
C GLY A 152 -14.30 -25.15 4.93
N GLN A 153 -13.02 -24.93 4.66
CA GLN A 153 -12.32 -25.63 3.59
C GLN A 153 -11.73 -26.97 4.04
#